data_b22e68329d17de6bc5e4027dad046f10
#
_entry.id   b22e68329d17de6bc5e4027dad046f10
#
_cell.length_a   1.000
_cell.length_b   1.000
_cell.length_c   1.000
_cell.angle_alpha   90.00
_cell.angle_beta   90.00
_cell.angle_gamma   90.00
#
_symmetry.space_group_name_H-M   'P 1'
#
loop_
_entity.id
_entity.type
_entity.pdbx_description
1 polymer ?
#
loop_
_entity_poly.entity_id
_entity_poly.type
_entity_poly.pdbx_seq_one_letter_code
_entity_poly.pdbx_strand_id
1 'polypeptide(L)'
;MINAVGRDIPDELLTNGKEVYQGKFHMDGKAFRKAGPTATRHEKPQENKLVRSIREACEQCGARDGMTVSFHHAFRNGDYVTSMVMKVLIEDMGLKDLTVATTSLGTAQDKLADYIEQGRIIGIQSSGVRGRIGEVISAGKLKTPAIIRSHGGRPRAIETGELHIDISFIAASTADDYGNAKGTGGKHNCGAMGYAVADSHYADHVVVITDTLVPFPNMPSPISSIDVDAVVVVDEIGDPSKIGTKEARITQDPRNLMMAEACAKVIAST
;
A
#
# COMPACT_ATOMS: atom_id res chain seq x y z
N MET A 1 16.86 -26.40 7.91
CA MET A 1 15.61 -26.55 8.71
C MET A 1 14.40 -26.70 7.81
N ILE A 2 13.45 -27.60 8.17
CA ILE A 2 12.23 -27.80 7.35
C ILE A 2 11.21 -26.71 7.69
N ASN A 3 10.67 -26.02 6.68
CA ASN A 3 9.61 -25.03 6.87
C ASN A 3 8.20 -25.68 6.86
N ALA A 4 7.15 -24.90 7.15
CA ALA A 4 5.76 -25.38 7.25
C ALA A 4 5.17 -25.96 5.95
N VAL A 5 5.84 -25.79 4.80
CA VAL A 5 5.43 -26.40 3.53
C VAL A 5 6.35 -27.55 3.11
N GLY A 6 7.17 -28.08 4.03
CA GLY A 6 8.00 -29.26 3.83
C GLY A 6 9.28 -29.01 3.03
N ARG A 7 9.73 -27.76 2.87
CA ARG A 7 10.98 -27.43 2.17
C ARG A 7 12.11 -27.33 3.18
N ASP A 8 13.24 -27.92 2.84
CA ASP A 8 14.48 -27.69 3.58
C ASP A 8 15.07 -26.32 3.20
N ILE A 9 15.26 -25.49 4.23
CA ILE A 9 15.85 -24.17 4.11
C ILE A 9 17.26 -24.23 4.65
N PRO A 10 18.28 -23.97 3.83
CA PRO A 10 19.66 -23.94 4.26
C PRO A 10 19.88 -22.95 5.41
N ASP A 11 20.61 -23.37 6.44
CA ASP A 11 20.80 -22.56 7.65
C ASP A 11 21.56 -21.25 7.37
N GLU A 12 22.40 -21.23 6.35
CA GLU A 12 23.11 -20.03 5.88
C GLU A 12 22.20 -18.91 5.36
N LEU A 13 20.95 -19.24 5.03
CA LEU A 13 19.92 -18.25 4.63
C LEU A 13 19.17 -17.65 5.83
N LEU A 14 19.33 -18.24 7.02
CA LEU A 14 18.66 -17.83 8.24
C LEU A 14 19.51 -16.82 9.05
N THR A 15 20.08 -15.84 8.35
CA THR A 15 20.89 -14.79 8.96
C THR A 15 20.00 -13.69 9.57
N ASN A 16 20.59 -12.88 10.47
CA ASN A 16 19.93 -11.72 11.08
C ASN A 16 18.64 -12.05 11.89
N GLY A 17 18.61 -13.23 12.54
CA GLY A 17 17.45 -13.65 13.34
C GLY A 17 16.22 -14.08 12.53
N LYS A 18 16.43 -14.40 11.24
CA LYS A 18 15.34 -14.96 10.40
C LYS A 18 15.00 -16.37 10.87
N GLU A 19 13.73 -16.67 10.89
CA GLU A 19 13.18 -17.99 11.16
C GLU A 19 12.58 -18.60 9.89
N VAL A 20 12.49 -19.92 9.85
CA VAL A 20 11.80 -20.61 8.76
C VAL A 20 10.30 -20.29 8.83
N TYR A 21 9.64 -20.26 7.68
CA TYR A 21 8.19 -20.06 7.60
C TYR A 21 7.44 -21.18 8.38
N GLN A 22 6.69 -20.78 9.37
CA GLN A 22 5.95 -21.66 10.28
C GLN A 22 4.49 -21.91 9.85
N GLY A 23 4.09 -21.36 8.70
CA GLY A 23 2.72 -21.46 8.21
C GLY A 23 1.92 -20.17 8.41
N LYS A 24 0.88 -20.01 7.60
CA LYS A 24 0.07 -18.77 7.58
C LYS A 24 -0.73 -18.50 8.86
N PHE A 25 -0.87 -19.49 9.71
CA PHE A 25 -1.59 -19.37 10.98
C PHE A 25 -0.68 -19.41 12.20
N HIS A 26 0.65 -19.42 11.99
CA HIS A 26 1.58 -19.33 13.10
C HIS A 26 1.56 -17.89 13.66
N MET A 27 1.28 -17.77 14.94
CA MET A 27 1.02 -16.52 15.64
C MET A 27 1.80 -16.35 16.94
N ASP A 28 2.99 -16.89 17.08
CA ASP A 28 3.86 -16.74 18.26
C ASP A 28 3.10 -16.74 19.62
N GLY A 29 2.14 -17.62 19.77
CA GLY A 29 1.28 -17.69 20.95
C GLY A 29 0.21 -16.60 21.07
N LYS A 30 0.08 -15.71 20.09
CA LYS A 30 -0.99 -14.70 20.04
C LYS A 30 -2.25 -15.32 19.44
N ALA A 31 -3.39 -15.08 20.09
CA ALA A 31 -4.67 -15.49 19.53
C ALA A 31 -4.95 -14.73 18.22
N PHE A 32 -5.31 -15.48 17.18
CA PHE A 32 -5.78 -14.90 15.94
C PHE A 32 -7.09 -14.16 16.19
N ARG A 33 -7.10 -12.85 15.95
CA ARG A 33 -8.30 -12.04 16.03
C ARG A 33 -8.74 -11.66 14.62
N LYS A 34 -9.97 -12.02 14.27
CA LYS A 34 -10.60 -11.47 13.07
C LYS A 34 -10.72 -9.96 13.25
N ALA A 35 -10.24 -9.20 12.27
CA ALA A 35 -10.47 -7.75 12.24
C ALA A 35 -11.98 -7.51 12.10
N GLY A 36 -12.50 -6.56 12.87
CA GLY A 36 -13.79 -5.94 12.60
C GLY A 36 -13.54 -4.65 11.81
N PRO A 37 -14.53 -4.18 11.01
CA PRO A 37 -14.48 -2.83 10.51
C PRO A 37 -14.29 -1.89 11.69
N THR A 38 -13.50 -0.84 11.49
CA THR A 38 -13.36 0.22 12.50
C THR A 38 -14.76 0.74 12.82
N ALA A 39 -15.15 0.71 14.10
CA ALA A 39 -16.44 1.25 14.51
C ALA A 39 -16.53 2.70 14.03
N THR A 40 -17.75 3.12 13.65
CA THR A 40 -18.04 4.48 13.19
C THR A 40 -17.26 5.49 14.02
N ARG A 41 -16.32 6.18 13.37
CA ARG A 41 -15.60 7.28 13.98
C ARG A 41 -16.60 8.38 14.31
N HIS A 42 -16.48 8.95 15.50
CA HIS A 42 -17.37 10.03 15.91
C HIS A 42 -17.02 11.28 15.10
N GLU A 43 -17.77 11.52 14.03
CA GLU A 43 -17.70 12.81 13.35
C GLU A 43 -18.32 13.87 14.26
N LYS A 44 -17.56 14.91 14.51
CA LYS A 44 -18.12 16.11 15.15
C LYS A 44 -18.82 16.92 14.07
N PRO A 45 -20.10 17.24 14.26
CA PRO A 45 -20.81 18.10 13.32
C PRO A 45 -20.04 19.41 13.09
N GLN A 46 -19.86 19.80 11.83
CA GLN A 46 -19.19 21.05 11.39
C GLN A 46 -17.67 21.11 11.55
N GLU A 47 -16.99 20.07 12.00
CA GLU A 47 -15.53 20.00 11.95
C GLU A 47 -15.09 19.32 10.65
N ASN A 48 -14.33 20.03 9.81
CA ASN A 48 -13.66 19.43 8.68
C ASN A 48 -12.40 18.67 9.16
N LYS A 49 -11.84 17.83 8.29
CA LYS A 49 -10.68 16.98 8.59
C LYS A 49 -9.40 17.47 7.94
N LEU A 50 -9.40 18.70 7.43
CA LEU A 50 -8.22 19.29 6.83
C LEU A 50 -7.13 19.54 7.86
N VAL A 51 -5.93 19.05 7.55
CA VAL A 51 -4.70 19.32 8.29
C VAL A 51 -3.66 19.95 7.36
N ARG A 52 -2.71 20.69 7.94
CA ARG A 52 -1.78 21.54 7.17
C ARG A 52 -0.69 20.75 6.46
N SER A 53 -0.38 19.54 6.95
CA SER A 53 0.74 18.76 6.43
C SER A 53 0.60 17.27 6.71
N ILE A 54 1.36 16.46 5.96
CA ILE A 54 1.49 15.02 6.22
C ILE A 54 2.01 14.77 7.63
N ARG A 55 2.94 15.59 8.11
CA ARG A 55 3.47 15.47 9.47
C ARG A 55 2.38 15.64 10.52
N GLU A 56 1.56 16.68 10.41
CA GLU A 56 0.45 16.93 11.33
C GLU A 56 -0.56 15.76 11.32
N ALA A 57 -0.88 15.22 10.14
CA ALA A 57 -1.72 14.03 10.03
C ALA A 57 -1.10 12.83 10.74
N CYS A 58 0.20 12.59 10.56
CA CYS A 58 0.92 11.51 11.24
C CYS A 58 0.91 11.69 12.77
N GLU A 59 1.11 12.90 13.25
CA GLU A 59 1.08 13.23 14.70
C GLU A 59 -0.33 12.99 15.28
N GLN A 60 -1.39 13.43 14.58
CA GLN A 60 -2.78 13.20 15.00
C GLN A 60 -3.14 11.69 15.03
N CYS A 61 -2.64 10.92 14.08
CA CYS A 61 -2.82 9.47 14.04
C CYS A 61 -1.87 8.70 14.98
N GLY A 62 -1.08 9.40 15.79
CA GLY A 62 -0.18 8.77 16.77
C GLY A 62 0.93 7.93 16.14
N ALA A 63 1.48 8.38 15.01
CA ALA A 63 2.57 7.67 14.33
C ALA A 63 3.76 7.44 15.26
N ARG A 64 4.26 6.20 15.30
CA ARG A 64 5.32 5.74 16.20
C ARG A 64 6.14 4.61 15.60
N ASP A 65 7.25 4.29 16.22
CA ASP A 65 8.08 3.13 15.86
C ASP A 65 7.29 1.82 15.83
N GLY A 66 7.64 0.94 14.91
CA GLY A 66 7.08 -0.41 14.80
C GLY A 66 5.72 -0.50 14.09
N MET A 67 5.15 0.62 13.64
CA MET A 67 3.86 0.63 12.94
C MET A 67 3.90 -0.02 11.56
N THR A 68 2.77 -0.56 11.17
CA THR A 68 2.46 -0.94 9.79
C THR A 68 1.74 0.21 9.10
N VAL A 69 2.37 0.77 8.08
CA VAL A 69 1.79 1.84 7.24
C VAL A 69 1.41 1.28 5.87
N SER A 70 0.24 1.68 5.39
CA SER A 70 -0.32 1.14 4.16
C SER A 70 -0.45 2.18 3.06
N PHE A 71 -0.24 1.71 1.82
CA PHE A 71 -0.41 2.48 0.59
C PHE A 71 -1.10 1.62 -0.47
N HIS A 72 -1.75 2.26 -1.41
CA HIS A 72 -2.31 1.57 -2.58
C HIS A 72 -1.57 1.97 -3.87
N HIS A 73 -1.55 1.06 -4.85
CA HIS A 73 -0.79 1.24 -6.09
C HIS A 73 -1.63 1.84 -7.23
N ALA A 74 -2.64 2.65 -6.93
CA ALA A 74 -3.51 3.23 -7.96
C ALA A 74 -2.76 4.20 -8.89
N PHE A 75 -1.78 4.92 -8.38
CA PHE A 75 -0.95 5.85 -9.14
C PHE A 75 0.27 5.20 -9.83
N ARG A 76 0.48 3.90 -9.66
CA ARG A 76 1.50 3.11 -10.37
C ARG A 76 2.90 3.73 -10.29
N ASN A 77 3.61 3.83 -11.43
CA ASN A 77 4.94 4.45 -11.51
C ASN A 77 4.90 5.98 -11.43
N GLY A 78 3.72 6.58 -11.39
CA GLY A 78 3.53 8.01 -11.18
C GLY A 78 3.27 8.40 -9.71
N ASP A 79 3.31 7.46 -8.77
CA ASP A 79 3.03 7.74 -7.37
C ASP A 79 4.14 8.56 -6.70
N TYR A 80 3.78 9.69 -6.10
CA TYR A 80 4.65 10.48 -5.23
C TYR A 80 4.31 10.31 -3.75
N VAL A 81 3.08 9.92 -3.43
CA VAL A 81 2.55 9.93 -2.05
C VAL A 81 3.32 8.97 -1.15
N THR A 82 3.60 7.75 -1.62
CA THR A 82 4.38 6.79 -0.82
C THR A 82 5.74 7.37 -0.39
N SER A 83 6.47 7.97 -1.33
CA SER A 83 7.79 8.55 -1.05
C SER A 83 7.70 9.79 -0.14
N MET A 84 6.70 10.66 -0.35
CA MET A 84 6.48 11.84 0.51
C MET A 84 6.18 11.43 1.96
N VAL A 85 5.27 10.50 2.16
CA VAL A 85 4.89 10.03 3.50
C VAL A 85 6.06 9.34 4.18
N MET A 86 6.74 8.42 3.49
CA MET A 86 7.87 7.70 4.08
C MET A 86 9.04 8.61 4.42
N LYS A 87 9.26 9.68 3.63
CA LYS A 87 10.21 10.72 3.98
C LYS A 87 9.83 11.41 5.30
N VAL A 88 8.58 11.83 5.44
CA VAL A 88 8.11 12.48 6.68
C VAL A 88 8.27 11.55 7.88
N LEU A 89 7.82 10.30 7.79
CA LEU A 89 7.90 9.35 8.89
C LEU A 89 9.35 9.07 9.31
N ILE A 90 10.25 8.88 8.33
CA ILE A 90 11.62 8.41 8.59
C ILE A 90 12.60 9.57 8.76
N GLU A 91 12.62 10.56 7.83
CA GLU A 91 13.60 11.64 7.86
C GLU A 91 13.19 12.77 8.81
N ASP A 92 11.91 13.17 8.79
CA ASP A 92 11.44 14.33 9.55
C ASP A 92 11.02 13.97 11.00
N MET A 93 10.41 12.78 11.20
CA MET A 93 9.97 12.30 12.51
C MET A 93 10.94 11.31 13.16
N GLY A 94 11.91 10.77 12.40
CA GLY A 94 12.94 9.87 12.90
C GLY A 94 12.47 8.45 13.19
N LEU A 95 11.29 8.05 12.73
CA LEU A 95 10.69 6.75 13.02
C LEU A 95 11.49 5.59 12.41
N LYS A 96 11.39 4.45 13.05
CA LYS A 96 12.10 3.22 12.70
C LYS A 96 11.25 1.97 12.93
N ASP A 97 11.80 0.83 12.53
CA ASP A 97 11.16 -0.48 12.65
C ASP A 97 9.79 -0.55 11.94
N LEU A 98 9.60 0.23 10.87
CA LEU A 98 8.34 0.31 10.15
C LEU A 98 8.12 -0.92 9.24
N THR A 99 6.86 -1.35 9.12
CA THR A 99 6.41 -2.29 8.08
C THR A 99 5.61 -1.52 7.02
N VAL A 100 5.97 -1.71 5.76
CA VAL A 100 5.24 -1.10 4.63
C VAL A 100 4.33 -2.15 3.99
N ALA A 101 3.02 -1.92 4.09
CA ALA A 101 1.99 -2.74 3.48
C ALA A 101 1.41 -2.03 2.25
N THR A 102 1.65 -2.56 1.07
CA THR A 102 1.21 -1.92 -0.17
C THR A 102 0.71 -2.94 -1.18
N THR A 103 -0.09 -2.51 -2.15
CA THR A 103 -0.57 -3.41 -3.20
C THR A 103 0.53 -3.78 -4.20
N SER A 104 1.49 -2.90 -4.45
CA SER A 104 2.68 -3.18 -5.28
C SER A 104 3.74 -2.10 -5.06
N LEU A 105 5.00 -2.48 -5.21
CA LEU A 105 6.14 -1.57 -5.21
C LEU A 105 6.88 -1.66 -6.55
N GLY A 106 7.15 -0.51 -7.11
CA GLY A 106 7.87 -0.36 -8.38
C GLY A 106 8.98 0.67 -8.28
N THR A 107 9.49 1.09 -9.43
CA THR A 107 10.62 2.04 -9.51
C THR A 107 10.29 3.43 -8.95
N ALA A 108 9.01 3.82 -8.92
CA ALA A 108 8.61 5.09 -8.28
C ALA A 108 8.92 5.13 -6.77
N GLN A 109 9.00 3.98 -6.15
CA GLN A 109 9.27 3.84 -4.71
C GLN A 109 10.71 3.37 -4.40
N ASP A 110 11.63 3.38 -5.36
CA ASP A 110 13.01 2.87 -5.20
C ASP A 110 13.78 3.53 -4.03
N LYS A 111 13.39 4.74 -3.60
CA LYS A 111 13.94 5.39 -2.40
C LYS A 111 13.72 4.56 -1.12
N LEU A 112 12.69 3.72 -1.06
CA LEU A 112 12.44 2.85 0.10
C LEU A 112 13.57 1.82 0.28
N ALA A 113 14.31 1.48 -0.78
CA ALA A 113 15.47 0.61 -0.67
C ALA A 113 16.54 1.19 0.28
N ASP A 114 16.76 2.51 0.25
CA ASP A 114 17.70 3.17 1.16
C ASP A 114 17.25 3.01 2.63
N TYR A 115 15.96 3.14 2.89
CA TYR A 115 15.41 2.99 4.24
C TYR A 115 15.44 1.54 4.74
N ILE A 116 15.34 0.56 3.83
CA ILE A 116 15.56 -0.86 4.15
C ILE A 116 17.02 -1.10 4.53
N GLU A 117 17.97 -0.60 3.73
CA GLU A 117 19.41 -0.73 3.99
C GLU A 117 19.83 -0.04 5.29
N GLN A 118 19.16 1.06 5.67
CA GLN A 118 19.34 1.75 6.95
C GLN A 118 18.65 1.06 8.14
N GLY A 119 17.88 -0.01 7.91
CA GLY A 119 17.11 -0.69 8.94
C GLY A 119 15.91 0.09 9.49
N ARG A 120 15.47 1.14 8.78
CA ARG A 120 14.28 1.92 9.14
C ARG A 120 12.99 1.20 8.76
N ILE A 121 13.00 0.50 7.62
CA ILE A 121 11.93 -0.41 7.19
C ILE A 121 12.41 -1.83 7.46
N ILE A 122 11.69 -2.56 8.28
CA ILE A 122 12.03 -3.92 8.69
C ILE A 122 11.16 -4.99 8.02
N GLY A 123 10.01 -4.61 7.49
CA GLY A 123 9.05 -5.53 6.88
C GLY A 123 8.39 -4.95 5.63
N ILE A 124 8.12 -5.81 4.66
CA ILE A 124 7.37 -5.50 3.44
C ILE A 124 6.25 -6.52 3.28
N GLN A 125 5.03 -6.05 3.08
CA GLN A 125 3.88 -6.86 2.73
C GLN A 125 3.24 -6.31 1.45
N SER A 126 3.27 -7.08 0.35
CA SER A 126 2.89 -6.58 -0.97
C SER A 126 2.30 -7.69 -1.83
N SER A 127 1.72 -7.32 -2.98
CA SER A 127 1.38 -8.29 -4.05
C SER A 127 2.48 -8.43 -5.10
N GLY A 128 3.45 -7.52 -5.09
CA GLY A 128 4.61 -7.58 -5.99
C GLY A 128 5.61 -6.50 -5.67
N VAL A 129 6.88 -6.84 -5.87
CA VAL A 129 8.01 -5.93 -5.65
C VAL A 129 8.92 -6.00 -6.87
N ARG A 130 9.37 -4.84 -7.36
CA ARG A 130 10.23 -4.70 -8.53
C ARG A 130 11.30 -3.65 -8.28
N GLY A 131 12.27 -3.55 -9.21
CA GLY A 131 13.33 -2.55 -9.14
C GLY A 131 14.30 -2.79 -7.99
N ARG A 132 14.94 -1.74 -7.56
CA ARG A 132 15.96 -1.76 -6.51
C ARG A 132 15.44 -2.33 -5.18
N ILE A 133 14.17 -2.08 -4.84
CA ILE A 133 13.57 -2.65 -3.62
C ILE A 133 13.60 -4.18 -3.69
N GLY A 134 13.24 -4.76 -4.84
CA GLY A 134 13.29 -6.21 -5.05
C GLY A 134 14.69 -6.78 -4.91
N GLU A 135 15.71 -6.08 -5.41
CA GLU A 135 17.12 -6.46 -5.30
C GLU A 135 17.58 -6.47 -3.84
N VAL A 136 17.29 -5.41 -3.11
CA VAL A 136 17.65 -5.26 -1.69
C VAL A 136 16.97 -6.32 -0.81
N ILE A 137 15.69 -6.62 -1.06
CA ILE A 137 14.95 -7.70 -0.38
C ILE A 137 15.56 -9.06 -0.71
N SER A 138 15.83 -9.33 -1.99
CA SER A 138 16.45 -10.59 -2.43
C SER A 138 17.86 -10.79 -1.89
N ALA A 139 18.60 -9.70 -1.64
CA ALA A 139 19.89 -9.70 -0.97
C ALA A 139 19.79 -9.90 0.56
N GLY A 140 18.59 -10.12 1.09
CA GLY A 140 18.38 -10.41 2.51
C GLY A 140 18.53 -9.22 3.45
N LYS A 141 18.34 -7.98 2.97
CA LYS A 141 18.53 -6.77 3.79
C LYS A 141 17.35 -6.46 4.70
N LEU A 142 16.15 -7.03 4.45
CA LEU A 142 15.03 -6.92 5.39
C LEU A 142 15.28 -7.73 6.66
N LYS A 143 14.88 -7.18 7.79
CA LYS A 143 14.96 -7.86 9.10
C LYS A 143 13.95 -9.03 9.19
N THR A 144 12.78 -8.87 8.58
CA THR A 144 11.75 -9.90 8.49
C THR A 144 11.55 -10.35 7.04
N PRO A 145 11.12 -11.59 6.77
CA PRO A 145 10.79 -12.01 5.42
C PRO A 145 9.71 -11.14 4.79
N ALA A 146 9.89 -10.76 3.52
CA ALA A 146 8.83 -10.09 2.78
C ALA A 146 7.66 -11.06 2.57
N ILE A 147 6.44 -10.57 2.77
CA ILE A 147 5.22 -11.36 2.56
C ILE A 147 4.57 -10.91 1.26
N ILE A 148 4.51 -11.82 0.28
CA ILE A 148 3.88 -11.55 -1.01
C ILE A 148 2.54 -12.29 -1.08
N ARG A 149 1.46 -11.52 -1.29
CA ARG A 149 0.11 -12.03 -1.42
C ARG A 149 -0.42 -11.78 -2.83
N SER A 150 -1.38 -12.59 -3.26
CA SER A 150 -2.16 -12.27 -4.47
C SER A 150 -2.98 -10.99 -4.25
N HIS A 151 -3.47 -10.40 -5.34
CA HIS A 151 -4.32 -9.21 -5.26
C HIS A 151 -5.53 -9.40 -4.34
N GLY A 152 -6.29 -10.49 -4.48
CA GLY A 152 -7.39 -10.82 -3.58
C GLY A 152 -6.95 -11.29 -2.19
N GLY A 153 -5.73 -11.82 -2.07
CA GLY A 153 -5.17 -12.27 -0.79
C GLY A 153 -4.84 -11.13 0.18
N ARG A 154 -4.53 -9.92 -0.35
CA ARG A 154 -4.23 -8.77 0.49
C ARG A 154 -5.48 -8.24 1.24
N PRO A 155 -6.59 -7.85 0.58
CA PRO A 155 -7.79 -7.43 1.29
C PRO A 155 -8.32 -8.53 2.22
N ARG A 156 -8.31 -9.82 1.80
CA ARG A 156 -8.64 -10.92 2.71
C ARG A 156 -7.79 -10.91 3.98
N ALA A 157 -6.48 -10.70 3.85
CA ALA A 157 -5.58 -10.69 5.01
C ALA A 157 -5.87 -9.51 5.97
N ILE A 158 -6.28 -8.36 5.43
CA ILE A 158 -6.72 -7.21 6.21
C ILE A 158 -8.04 -7.55 6.94
N GLU A 159 -9.04 -8.01 6.21
CA GLU A 159 -10.36 -8.35 6.76
C GLU A 159 -10.33 -9.47 7.79
N THR A 160 -9.39 -10.40 7.66
CA THR A 160 -9.22 -11.49 8.63
C THR A 160 -8.30 -11.15 9.81
N GLY A 161 -7.69 -9.96 9.81
CA GLY A 161 -6.73 -9.54 10.83
C GLY A 161 -5.33 -10.18 10.71
N GLU A 162 -5.07 -10.93 9.62
CA GLU A 162 -3.74 -11.48 9.32
C GLU A 162 -2.74 -10.36 8.97
N LEU A 163 -3.21 -9.28 8.39
CA LEU A 163 -2.49 -8.04 8.16
C LEU A 163 -3.20 -6.91 8.89
N HIS A 164 -2.63 -6.45 9.99
CA HIS A 164 -3.08 -5.25 10.68
C HIS A 164 -2.40 -4.01 10.09
N ILE A 165 -3.16 -2.92 9.94
CA ILE A 165 -2.69 -1.64 9.44
C ILE A 165 -2.94 -0.57 10.50
N ASP A 166 -1.89 0.05 11.00
CA ASP A 166 -2.00 1.14 11.98
C ASP A 166 -2.45 2.45 11.28
N ILE A 167 -1.81 2.82 10.17
CA ILE A 167 -2.18 4.01 9.41
C ILE A 167 -2.21 3.69 7.92
N SER A 168 -3.33 3.97 7.26
CA SER A 168 -3.46 3.91 5.81
C SER A 168 -3.37 5.30 5.21
N PHE A 169 -2.47 5.48 4.22
CA PHE A 169 -2.35 6.70 3.45
C PHE A 169 -2.94 6.48 2.05
N ILE A 170 -4.05 7.15 1.77
CA ILE A 170 -4.81 7.00 0.54
C ILE A 170 -4.61 8.21 -0.35
N ALA A 171 -3.86 8.01 -1.43
CA ALA A 171 -3.75 9.00 -2.50
C ALA A 171 -5.07 9.05 -3.30
N ALA A 172 -5.67 10.22 -3.44
CA ALA A 172 -6.94 10.40 -4.13
C ALA A 172 -6.87 11.51 -5.17
N SER A 173 -7.50 11.27 -6.33
CA SER A 173 -7.59 12.27 -7.40
C SER A 173 -8.34 13.52 -6.96
N THR A 174 -9.42 13.34 -6.18
CA THR A 174 -10.16 14.41 -5.51
C THR A 174 -10.57 13.97 -4.12
N ALA A 175 -10.61 14.92 -3.19
CA ALA A 175 -11.22 14.75 -1.88
C ALA A 175 -11.97 16.03 -1.49
N ASP A 176 -13.00 15.90 -0.65
CA ASP A 176 -13.55 17.05 0.06
C ASP A 176 -12.91 17.19 1.45
N ASP A 177 -13.22 18.27 2.13
CA ASP A 177 -12.68 18.60 3.44
C ASP A 177 -13.18 17.70 4.58
N TYR A 178 -14.17 16.84 4.32
CA TYR A 178 -14.65 15.81 5.25
C TYR A 178 -14.05 14.42 4.97
N GLY A 179 -13.34 14.26 3.84
CA GLY A 179 -12.65 13.02 3.52
C GLY A 179 -13.36 12.10 2.52
N ASN A 180 -14.49 12.50 1.92
CA ASN A 180 -15.02 11.73 0.79
C ASN A 180 -14.05 11.83 -0.38
N ALA A 181 -13.48 10.69 -0.78
CA ALA A 181 -12.39 10.67 -1.74
C ALA A 181 -12.62 9.66 -2.87
N LYS A 182 -12.18 10.04 -4.08
CA LYS A 182 -12.28 9.20 -5.28
C LYS A 182 -11.08 9.36 -6.21
N GLY A 183 -10.92 8.39 -7.11
CA GLY A 183 -9.80 8.35 -8.05
C GLY A 183 -10.03 9.09 -9.37
N THR A 184 -11.02 9.98 -9.44
CA THR A 184 -11.39 10.70 -10.66
C THR A 184 -11.76 12.17 -10.37
N GLY A 185 -11.73 13.01 -11.40
CA GLY A 185 -12.22 14.39 -11.34
C GLY A 185 -11.15 15.43 -10.95
N GLY A 186 -9.93 15.03 -10.63
CA GLY A 186 -8.82 15.92 -10.29
C GLY A 186 -7.76 16.00 -11.40
N LYS A 187 -6.62 16.61 -11.06
CA LYS A 187 -5.46 16.72 -11.94
C LYS A 187 -4.86 15.35 -12.29
N HIS A 188 -4.88 14.44 -11.34
CA HIS A 188 -4.23 13.13 -11.43
C HIS A 188 -5.26 12.02 -11.23
N ASN A 189 -5.81 11.50 -12.31
CA ASN A 189 -6.83 10.46 -12.25
C ASN A 189 -6.20 9.07 -12.20
N CYS A 190 -6.61 8.26 -11.24
CA CYS A 190 -6.17 6.86 -11.11
C CYS A 190 -7.30 5.84 -11.37
N GLY A 191 -8.54 6.29 -11.50
CA GLY A 191 -9.69 5.43 -11.72
C GLY A 191 -10.19 4.74 -10.45
N ALA A 192 -10.43 3.44 -10.52
CA ALA A 192 -10.96 2.69 -9.38
C ALA A 192 -9.97 2.60 -8.22
N MET A 193 -10.48 2.75 -6.99
CA MET A 193 -9.72 2.73 -5.74
C MET A 193 -9.94 1.44 -4.94
N GLY A 194 -10.24 0.31 -5.61
CA GLY A 194 -10.71 -0.92 -4.98
C GLY A 194 -9.89 -1.42 -3.79
N TYR A 195 -8.56 -1.37 -3.85
CA TYR A 195 -7.72 -1.81 -2.74
C TYR A 195 -7.74 -0.83 -1.55
N ALA A 196 -7.89 0.46 -1.81
CA ALA A 196 -7.98 1.48 -0.78
C ALA A 196 -9.25 1.33 0.08
N VAL A 197 -10.31 0.73 -0.45
CA VAL A 197 -11.55 0.48 0.29
C VAL A 197 -11.31 -0.47 1.48
N ALA A 198 -10.57 -1.56 1.27
CA ALA A 198 -10.24 -2.45 2.38
C ALA A 198 -9.38 -1.75 3.44
N ASP A 199 -8.41 -0.95 2.99
CA ASP A 199 -7.56 -0.17 3.89
C ASP A 199 -8.39 0.85 4.68
N SER A 200 -9.32 1.57 4.05
CA SER A 200 -10.15 2.57 4.73
C SER A 200 -11.07 1.97 5.79
N HIS A 201 -11.61 0.78 5.53
CA HIS A 201 -12.54 0.14 6.48
C HIS A 201 -11.85 -0.49 7.69
N TYR A 202 -10.58 -0.94 7.55
CA TYR A 202 -9.95 -1.82 8.55
C TYR A 202 -8.66 -1.28 9.15
N ALA A 203 -8.08 -0.19 8.63
CA ALA A 203 -6.96 0.47 9.27
C ALA A 203 -7.41 1.18 10.56
N ASP A 204 -6.53 1.28 11.56
CA ASP A 204 -6.83 2.04 12.79
C ASP A 204 -7.04 3.53 12.47
N HIS A 205 -6.22 4.07 11.55
CA HIS A 205 -6.33 5.44 11.07
C HIS A 205 -6.22 5.52 9.55
N VAL A 206 -6.93 6.49 8.96
CA VAL A 206 -6.94 6.74 7.52
C VAL A 206 -6.67 8.20 7.23
N VAL A 207 -5.63 8.45 6.45
CA VAL A 207 -5.25 9.77 5.96
C VAL A 207 -5.44 9.82 4.45
N VAL A 208 -6.29 10.71 3.97
CA VAL A 208 -6.44 10.98 2.54
C VAL A 208 -5.47 12.08 2.12
N ILE A 209 -4.74 11.86 1.03
CA ILE A 209 -3.83 12.84 0.45
C ILE A 209 -4.27 13.14 -0.98
N THR A 210 -4.53 14.41 -1.26
CA THR A 210 -4.99 14.87 -2.58
C THR A 210 -4.27 16.16 -3.00
N ASP A 211 -4.24 16.43 -4.29
CA ASP A 211 -3.83 17.72 -4.86
C ASP A 211 -5.01 18.52 -5.43
N THR A 212 -6.21 17.99 -5.26
CA THR A 212 -7.44 18.62 -5.78
C THR A 212 -8.55 18.52 -4.74
N LEU A 213 -8.62 19.53 -3.89
CA LEU A 213 -9.73 19.68 -2.95
C LEU A 213 -10.97 20.19 -3.70
N VAL A 214 -12.10 19.57 -3.44
CA VAL A 214 -13.40 19.92 -4.04
C VAL A 214 -14.44 20.22 -2.96
N PRO A 215 -15.51 20.97 -3.26
CA PRO A 215 -16.57 21.22 -2.29
C PRO A 215 -17.25 19.93 -1.81
N PHE A 216 -17.61 19.91 -0.52
CA PHE A 216 -18.47 18.85 0.04
C PHE A 216 -19.89 18.93 -0.54
N PRO A 217 -20.55 17.78 -0.86
CA PRO A 217 -20.04 16.41 -0.79
C PRO A 217 -19.38 15.95 -2.11
N ASN A 218 -18.22 15.33 -2.04
CA ASN A 218 -17.55 14.72 -3.20
C ASN A 218 -18.12 13.34 -3.54
N MET A 219 -19.36 13.31 -4.00
CA MET A 219 -20.11 12.07 -4.24
C MET A 219 -20.29 11.77 -5.74
N PRO A 220 -20.45 10.48 -6.13
CA PRO A 220 -20.25 9.28 -5.34
C PRO A 220 -18.78 9.04 -5.03
N SER A 221 -18.46 8.55 -3.83
CA SER A 221 -17.09 8.29 -3.37
C SER A 221 -16.92 6.87 -2.87
N PRO A 222 -15.92 6.12 -3.35
CA PRO A 222 -15.61 4.80 -2.82
C PRO A 222 -14.97 4.86 -1.42
N ILE A 223 -14.31 5.97 -1.07
CA ILE A 223 -13.79 6.22 0.27
C ILE A 223 -14.73 7.21 0.94
N SER A 224 -15.34 6.77 2.00
CA SER A 224 -16.33 7.58 2.74
C SER A 224 -15.67 8.42 3.82
N SER A 225 -16.20 9.61 4.05
CA SER A 225 -15.78 10.48 5.14
C SER A 225 -15.79 9.78 6.51
N ILE A 226 -16.73 8.87 6.75
CA ILE A 226 -16.85 8.15 8.03
C ILE A 226 -15.63 7.29 8.35
N ASP A 227 -14.83 6.90 7.34
CA ASP A 227 -13.65 6.07 7.48
C ASP A 227 -12.36 6.89 7.55
N VAL A 228 -12.41 8.21 7.34
CA VAL A 228 -11.23 9.08 7.21
C VAL A 228 -11.01 9.89 8.47
N ASP A 229 -9.77 9.98 8.96
CA ASP A 229 -9.39 10.78 10.11
C ASP A 229 -8.83 12.15 9.73
N ALA A 230 -8.06 12.23 8.64
CA ALA A 230 -7.44 13.45 8.20
C ALA A 230 -7.37 13.57 6.68
N VAL A 231 -7.43 14.80 6.17
CA VAL A 231 -7.25 15.14 4.76
C VAL A 231 -6.08 16.10 4.63
N VAL A 232 -5.11 15.75 3.78
CA VAL A 232 -3.94 16.59 3.48
C VAL A 232 -4.01 17.02 2.03
N VAL A 233 -3.88 18.31 1.78
CA VAL A 233 -3.73 18.85 0.43
C VAL A 233 -2.25 19.11 0.15
N VAL A 234 -1.75 18.55 -0.95
CA VAL A 234 -0.37 18.71 -1.43
C VAL A 234 -0.37 19.33 -2.82
N ASP A 235 0.79 19.79 -3.28
CA ASP A 235 0.89 20.42 -4.62
C ASP A 235 0.64 19.40 -5.74
N GLU A 236 1.21 18.20 -5.60
CA GLU A 236 1.10 17.11 -6.59
C GLU A 236 1.13 15.75 -5.89
N ILE A 237 0.24 14.86 -6.27
CA ILE A 237 0.21 13.46 -5.78
C ILE A 237 0.92 12.49 -6.73
N GLY A 238 1.30 12.94 -7.92
CA GLY A 238 1.98 12.07 -8.87
C GLY A 238 2.23 12.67 -10.24
N ASP A 239 2.83 11.87 -11.12
CA ASP A 239 3.10 12.19 -12.52
C ASP A 239 1.98 11.63 -13.42
N PRO A 240 1.09 12.45 -14.00
CA PRO A 240 -0.06 11.99 -14.78
C PRO A 240 0.36 11.18 -16.01
N SER A 241 1.56 11.41 -16.56
CA SER A 241 2.05 10.66 -17.71
C SER A 241 2.37 9.18 -17.40
N LYS A 242 2.52 8.85 -16.12
CA LYS A 242 2.88 7.51 -15.61
C LYS A 242 1.77 6.83 -14.80
N ILE A 243 0.69 7.54 -14.48
CA ILE A 243 -0.45 7.04 -13.71
C ILE A 243 -1.38 6.22 -14.59
N GLY A 244 -1.68 6.70 -15.80
CA GLY A 244 -2.68 6.11 -16.69
C GLY A 244 -2.41 4.65 -17.06
N THR A 245 -3.48 3.91 -17.29
CA THR A 245 -3.40 2.69 -18.10
C THR A 245 -3.06 3.11 -19.52
N LYS A 246 -1.83 2.90 -19.93
CA LYS A 246 -1.51 3.02 -21.36
C LYS A 246 -2.45 2.07 -22.10
N GLU A 247 -3.05 2.54 -23.18
CA GLU A 247 -3.76 1.67 -24.12
C GLU A 247 -2.89 0.44 -24.37
N ALA A 248 -3.53 -0.73 -24.40
CA ALA A 248 -2.82 -1.98 -24.62
C ALA A 248 -2.02 -1.83 -25.92
N ARG A 249 -0.70 -1.73 -25.81
CA ARG A 249 0.15 -1.68 -27.00
C ARG A 249 0.23 -3.08 -27.55
N ILE A 250 -0.14 -3.22 -28.81
CA ILE A 250 0.12 -4.48 -29.55
C ILE A 250 1.62 -4.68 -29.57
N THR A 251 2.08 -5.80 -29.02
CA THR A 251 3.50 -6.13 -29.00
C THR A 251 4.03 -6.27 -30.44
N GLN A 252 5.28 -5.84 -30.64
CA GLN A 252 6.00 -6.05 -31.90
C GLN A 252 7.05 -7.17 -31.75
N ASP A 253 7.20 -7.77 -30.59
CA ASP A 253 8.08 -8.91 -30.36
C ASP A 253 7.52 -10.14 -31.10
N PRO A 254 8.26 -10.74 -32.06
CA PRO A 254 7.78 -11.88 -32.81
C PRO A 254 7.38 -13.10 -31.98
N ARG A 255 8.06 -13.32 -30.84
CA ARG A 255 7.74 -14.44 -29.94
C ARG A 255 6.39 -14.21 -29.23
N ASN A 256 6.14 -12.99 -28.79
CA ASN A 256 4.86 -12.64 -28.17
C ASN A 256 3.70 -12.67 -29.16
N LEU A 257 3.94 -12.25 -30.42
CA LEU A 257 2.95 -12.35 -31.48
C LEU A 257 2.61 -13.82 -31.81
N MET A 258 3.62 -14.67 -31.90
CA MET A 258 3.42 -16.12 -32.15
C MET A 258 2.66 -16.76 -30.97
N MET A 259 2.95 -16.41 -29.74
CA MET A 259 2.20 -16.88 -28.55
C MET A 259 0.74 -16.41 -28.60
N ALA A 260 0.50 -15.14 -28.92
CA ALA A 260 -0.84 -14.57 -29.03
C ALA A 260 -1.65 -15.27 -30.14
N GLU A 261 -1.04 -15.53 -31.30
CA GLU A 261 -1.66 -16.25 -32.41
C GLU A 261 -2.03 -17.69 -32.02
N ALA A 262 -1.14 -18.41 -31.32
CA ALA A 262 -1.41 -19.73 -30.79
C ALA A 262 -2.61 -19.75 -29.84
N CYS A 263 -2.66 -18.80 -28.91
CA CYS A 263 -3.80 -18.64 -28.00
C CYS A 263 -5.10 -18.30 -28.72
N ALA A 264 -5.05 -17.41 -29.71
CA ALA A 264 -6.22 -17.05 -30.51
C ALA A 264 -6.78 -18.25 -31.30
N LYS A 265 -5.93 -19.10 -31.85
CA LYS A 265 -6.34 -20.34 -32.54
C LYS A 265 -7.06 -21.30 -31.59
N VAL A 266 -6.55 -21.49 -30.39
CA VAL A 266 -7.23 -22.34 -29.38
C VAL A 266 -8.60 -21.76 -29.01
N ILE A 267 -8.70 -20.46 -28.73
CA ILE A 267 -9.98 -19.81 -28.39
C ILE A 267 -10.99 -19.94 -29.55
N ALA A 268 -10.54 -19.77 -30.80
CA ALA A 268 -11.42 -19.87 -31.96
C ALA A 268 -11.87 -21.31 -32.26
N SER A 269 -11.22 -22.35 -31.71
CA SER A 269 -11.54 -23.76 -31.89
C SER A 269 -12.48 -24.34 -30.82
N THR A 270 -12.77 -23.55 -29.80
CA THR A 270 -13.71 -23.88 -28.70
C THR A 270 -15.07 -23.21 -28.90
#